data_d0e1b5b0a7335b753256ba5a6b847dec
#
_entry.id   d0e1b5b0a7335b753256ba5a6b847dec
#
_cell.length_a   1.000
_cell.length_b   1.000
_cell.length_c   1.000
_cell.angle_alpha   90.00
_cell.angle_beta   90.00
_cell.angle_gamma   90.00
#
_symmetry.space_group_name_H-M   'P 1'
#
loop_
_entity.id
_entity.type
_entity.pdbx_description
1 polymer ?
#
loop_
_entity_poly.entity_id
_entity_poly.type
_entity_poly.pdbx_seq_one_letter_code
_entity_poly.pdbx_strand_id
1 'polypeptide(L)'
;MPNIEFLISDSQLAFLNQQNATALELANQAIALDGKSADAYKCAANALMSLERYEDAIKNYRLALKYDPANGNRYFDLGFALATNEKLADALKYLAKADELGCAPENLIQLYNLLGIICFDIGRYEDSLVNLEKAEQLAGVNVDILQRKAIIHGIRNEIRKGLEVTNQIKLVAPSEYLGYQMAFRLLVQTKRLDTAAEELKKAARFAKPTMDLYFDKMSLELELYKQDKDKTHFLKALEIIEKSLREVKPSQGSVVESYINAAEIHLQLENADKTIECLNAAQSPVDAYNNGFTIVDEPIEMPDALNEYDLELMAEADREEMESKYDAYELETIFDEAEPDEDGEVVFFTELNDEEEPAEETEGFKLEESDEYIIPAEQEDQIKRLYIGAYTVKKDYEKVIEYARILQTGEGIQNTHLGKYAEANAYLLMGSPDAKAKYAEAIKFFRNAMIKDPTDLVAVTFRVQCCTDIGDYAEAERICGLLAPEVREAMLEKIEQAKEGDV
;
A
#
# COMPACT_ATOMS: atom_id res chain seq x y z
N MET A 1 18.79 -55.08 -7.33
CA MET A 1 19.23 -53.84 -6.68
C MET A 1 18.40 -52.72 -7.25
N PRO A 2 17.87 -51.81 -6.47
CA PRO A 2 17.13 -50.67 -7.03
C PRO A 2 18.07 -49.90 -7.97
N ASN A 3 17.60 -49.63 -9.20
CA ASN A 3 18.31 -48.75 -10.14
C ASN A 3 18.11 -47.32 -9.71
N ILE A 4 19.17 -46.50 -9.75
CA ILE A 4 19.12 -45.09 -9.38
C ILE A 4 18.07 -44.32 -10.20
N GLU A 5 17.92 -44.64 -11.49
CA GLU A 5 16.93 -44.00 -12.37
C GLU A 5 15.49 -44.22 -11.88
N PHE A 6 15.17 -45.45 -11.39
CA PHE A 6 13.86 -45.72 -10.79
C PHE A 6 13.63 -44.92 -9.51
N LEU A 7 14.64 -44.85 -8.63
CA LEU A 7 14.51 -44.06 -7.41
C LEU A 7 14.30 -42.56 -7.67
N ILE A 8 14.99 -42.01 -8.67
CA ILE A 8 14.80 -40.62 -9.11
C ILE A 8 13.39 -40.43 -9.68
N SER A 9 12.94 -41.33 -10.55
CA SER A 9 11.60 -41.29 -11.13
C SER A 9 10.52 -41.45 -10.08
N ASP A 10 10.66 -42.37 -9.14
CA ASP A 10 9.72 -42.59 -8.06
C ASP A 10 9.70 -41.38 -7.08
N SER A 11 10.86 -40.76 -6.82
CA SER A 11 10.94 -39.52 -6.05
C SER A 11 10.19 -38.36 -6.72
N GLN A 12 10.36 -38.20 -8.05
CA GLN A 12 9.63 -37.21 -8.83
C GLN A 12 8.11 -37.46 -8.80
N LEU A 13 7.70 -38.72 -8.95
CA LEU A 13 6.29 -39.09 -8.88
C LEU A 13 5.70 -38.85 -7.49
N ALA A 14 6.42 -39.19 -6.41
CA ALA A 14 6.02 -38.91 -5.04
C ALA A 14 5.87 -37.40 -4.80
N PHE A 15 6.80 -36.60 -5.34
CA PHE A 15 6.74 -35.14 -5.28
C PHE A 15 5.51 -34.57 -6.00
N LEU A 16 5.20 -35.02 -7.20
CA LEU A 16 4.00 -34.64 -7.95
C LEU A 16 2.70 -35.01 -7.20
N ASN A 17 2.72 -36.10 -6.44
CA ASN A 17 1.62 -36.54 -5.58
C ASN A 17 1.61 -35.85 -4.21
N GLN A 18 2.40 -34.79 -4.00
CA GLN A 18 2.53 -34.03 -2.74
C GLN A 18 3.03 -34.87 -1.54
N GLN A 19 3.60 -36.05 -1.80
CA GLN A 19 4.19 -36.93 -0.78
C GLN A 19 5.66 -36.51 -0.52
N ASN A 20 5.87 -35.28 -0.06
CA ASN A 20 7.18 -34.65 0.00
C ASN A 20 8.18 -35.38 0.91
N ALA A 21 7.71 -36.00 2.02
CA ALA A 21 8.59 -36.79 2.88
C ALA A 21 9.07 -38.08 2.18
N THR A 22 8.19 -38.78 1.47
CA THR A 22 8.53 -39.96 0.67
C THR A 22 9.44 -39.61 -0.49
N ALA A 23 9.17 -38.49 -1.17
CA ALA A 23 10.02 -37.98 -2.24
C ALA A 23 11.47 -37.72 -1.76
N LEU A 24 11.60 -37.09 -0.58
CA LEU A 24 12.91 -36.85 0.05
C LEU A 24 13.63 -38.16 0.43
N GLU A 25 12.90 -39.16 0.96
CA GLU A 25 13.48 -40.44 1.31
C GLU A 25 14.03 -41.20 0.06
N LEU A 26 13.24 -41.26 -1.02
CA LEU A 26 13.63 -41.87 -2.26
C LEU A 26 14.83 -41.18 -2.92
N ALA A 27 14.84 -39.83 -2.90
CA ALA A 27 15.96 -39.02 -3.37
C ALA A 27 17.24 -39.32 -2.54
N ASN A 28 17.14 -39.42 -1.23
CA ASN A 28 18.28 -39.78 -0.38
C ASN A 28 18.80 -41.18 -0.63
N GLN A 29 17.91 -42.17 -0.94
CA GLN A 29 18.32 -43.48 -1.37
C GLN A 29 19.08 -43.43 -2.71
N ALA A 30 18.63 -42.62 -3.66
CA ALA A 30 19.32 -42.40 -4.93
C ALA A 30 20.72 -41.78 -4.71
N ILE A 31 20.83 -40.78 -3.82
CA ILE A 31 22.11 -40.14 -3.44
C ILE A 31 23.06 -41.18 -2.78
N ALA A 32 22.52 -42.07 -1.95
CA ALA A 32 23.33 -43.13 -1.32
C ALA A 32 23.90 -44.16 -2.35
N LEU A 33 23.21 -44.35 -3.48
CA LEU A 33 23.69 -45.22 -4.59
C LEU A 33 24.71 -44.48 -5.45
N ASP A 34 24.48 -43.23 -5.77
CA ASP A 34 25.44 -42.38 -6.49
C ASP A 34 25.48 -40.97 -5.89
N GLY A 35 26.47 -40.74 -5.05
CA GLY A 35 26.73 -39.45 -4.42
C GLY A 35 27.15 -38.32 -5.38
N LYS A 36 27.16 -38.54 -6.69
CA LYS A 36 27.44 -37.53 -7.71
C LYS A 36 26.27 -37.27 -8.64
N SER A 37 25.14 -37.91 -8.41
CA SER A 37 23.93 -37.71 -9.23
C SER A 37 23.32 -36.32 -8.98
N ALA A 38 23.47 -35.39 -9.93
CA ALA A 38 22.89 -34.08 -9.89
C ALA A 38 21.34 -34.10 -9.79
N ASP A 39 20.71 -35.06 -10.49
CA ASP A 39 19.25 -35.23 -10.49
C ASP A 39 18.73 -35.71 -9.14
N ALA A 40 19.44 -36.61 -8.45
CA ALA A 40 19.06 -37.07 -7.13
C ALA A 40 19.11 -35.91 -6.10
N TYR A 41 20.15 -35.09 -6.15
CA TYR A 41 20.22 -33.87 -5.30
C TYR A 41 19.13 -32.86 -5.65
N LYS A 42 18.77 -32.68 -6.94
CA LYS A 42 17.65 -31.83 -7.34
C LYS A 42 16.33 -32.36 -6.74
N CYS A 43 16.05 -33.65 -6.83
CA CYS A 43 14.84 -34.26 -6.28
C CYS A 43 14.76 -34.06 -4.75
N ALA A 44 15.87 -34.27 -4.04
CA ALA A 44 15.93 -34.01 -2.59
C ALA A 44 15.67 -32.52 -2.27
N ALA A 45 16.26 -31.62 -3.06
CA ALA A 45 16.06 -30.17 -2.89
C ALA A 45 14.62 -29.74 -3.15
N ASN A 46 13.98 -30.25 -4.23
CA ASN A 46 12.57 -29.96 -4.52
C ASN A 46 11.65 -30.38 -3.35
N ALA A 47 11.85 -31.61 -2.84
CA ALA A 47 11.10 -32.10 -1.70
C ALA A 47 11.32 -31.24 -0.43
N LEU A 48 12.56 -30.79 -0.18
CA LEU A 48 12.89 -29.91 0.93
C LEU A 48 12.29 -28.50 0.78
N MET A 49 12.18 -27.95 -0.43
CA MET A 49 11.48 -26.70 -0.71
C MET A 49 10.01 -26.78 -0.28
N SER A 50 9.31 -27.85 -0.69
CA SER A 50 7.91 -28.07 -0.32
C SER A 50 7.70 -28.40 1.16
N LEU A 51 8.75 -28.80 1.89
CA LEU A 51 8.77 -28.96 3.33
C LEU A 51 9.22 -27.71 4.06
N GLU A 52 9.36 -26.58 3.35
CA GLU A 52 9.83 -25.28 3.86
C GLU A 52 11.23 -25.31 4.51
N ARG A 53 12.00 -26.31 4.20
CA ARG A 53 13.38 -26.49 4.68
C ARG A 53 14.37 -25.85 3.70
N TYR A 54 14.23 -24.54 3.50
CA TYR A 54 14.92 -23.77 2.46
C TYR A 54 16.44 -23.86 2.51
N GLU A 55 17.05 -23.78 3.69
CA GLU A 55 18.51 -23.87 3.85
C GLU A 55 19.07 -25.24 3.41
N ASP A 56 18.35 -26.30 3.73
CA ASP A 56 18.77 -27.65 3.34
C ASP A 56 18.53 -27.89 1.83
N ALA A 57 17.46 -27.32 1.27
CA ALA A 57 17.20 -27.31 -0.16
C ALA A 57 18.34 -26.61 -0.92
N ILE A 58 18.74 -25.40 -0.49
CA ILE A 58 19.85 -24.63 -1.06
C ILE A 58 21.16 -25.44 -1.05
N LYS A 59 21.46 -26.18 0.04
CA LYS A 59 22.65 -27.04 0.12
C LYS A 59 22.60 -28.14 -0.97
N ASN A 60 21.45 -28.78 -1.13
CA ASN A 60 21.27 -29.84 -2.15
C ASN A 60 21.32 -29.26 -3.58
N TYR A 61 20.70 -28.12 -3.86
CA TYR A 61 20.83 -27.45 -5.16
C TYR A 61 22.27 -27.05 -5.48
N ARG A 62 23.04 -26.60 -4.48
CA ARG A 62 24.48 -26.34 -4.67
C ARG A 62 25.27 -27.61 -5.02
N LEU A 63 24.90 -28.77 -4.47
CA LEU A 63 25.50 -30.04 -4.82
C LEU A 63 25.06 -30.50 -6.23
N ALA A 64 23.79 -30.34 -6.59
CA ALA A 64 23.31 -30.60 -7.95
C ALA A 64 24.08 -29.73 -8.95
N LEU A 65 24.23 -28.44 -8.71
CA LEU A 65 25.00 -27.51 -9.54
C LEU A 65 26.49 -27.87 -9.62
N LYS A 66 27.10 -28.34 -8.51
CA LYS A 66 28.48 -28.80 -8.49
C LYS A 66 28.75 -29.97 -9.43
N TYR A 67 27.79 -30.88 -9.55
CA TYR A 67 27.91 -32.06 -10.39
C TYR A 67 27.43 -31.87 -11.83
N ASP A 68 26.65 -30.80 -12.09
CA ASP A 68 26.18 -30.44 -13.43
C ASP A 68 26.27 -28.90 -13.63
N PRO A 69 27.51 -28.35 -13.75
CA PRO A 69 27.75 -26.90 -13.72
C PRO A 69 27.47 -26.20 -15.06
N ALA A 70 27.24 -26.95 -16.15
CA ALA A 70 26.97 -26.37 -17.47
C ALA A 70 25.46 -26.21 -17.75
N ASN A 71 24.59 -26.67 -16.87
CA ASN A 71 23.16 -26.73 -17.04
C ASN A 71 22.48 -25.47 -16.43
N GLY A 72 21.94 -24.61 -17.29
CA GLY A 72 21.25 -23.39 -16.87
C GLY A 72 20.09 -23.65 -15.90
N ASN A 73 19.38 -24.77 -16.03
CA ASN A 73 18.31 -25.12 -15.11
C ASN A 73 18.78 -25.33 -13.66
N ARG A 74 20.03 -25.79 -13.44
CA ARG A 74 20.60 -25.94 -12.09
C ARG A 74 20.84 -24.58 -11.43
N TYR A 75 21.24 -23.58 -12.22
CA TYR A 75 21.37 -22.20 -11.77
C TYR A 75 20.00 -21.61 -11.47
N PHE A 76 19.01 -21.87 -12.31
CA PHE A 76 17.63 -21.45 -12.08
C PHE A 76 17.07 -22.05 -10.78
N ASP A 77 17.16 -23.37 -10.59
CA ASP A 77 16.68 -24.07 -9.39
C ASP A 77 17.31 -23.47 -8.10
N LEU A 78 18.63 -23.24 -8.11
CA LEU A 78 19.33 -22.62 -6.98
C LEU A 78 18.94 -21.15 -6.77
N GLY A 79 18.84 -20.39 -7.86
CA GLY A 79 18.42 -18.99 -7.81
C GLY A 79 17.00 -18.82 -7.27
N PHE A 80 16.08 -19.68 -7.70
CA PHE A 80 14.71 -19.73 -7.18
C PHE A 80 14.69 -20.01 -5.68
N ALA A 81 15.40 -21.03 -5.20
CA ALA A 81 15.46 -21.36 -3.78
C ALA A 81 16.09 -20.25 -2.93
N LEU A 82 17.09 -19.54 -3.48
CA LEU A 82 17.69 -18.39 -2.80
C LEU A 82 16.72 -17.22 -2.72
N ALA A 83 15.94 -16.97 -3.77
CA ALA A 83 14.91 -15.92 -3.77
C ALA A 83 13.81 -16.21 -2.74
N THR A 84 13.31 -17.45 -2.69
CA THR A 84 12.33 -17.90 -1.69
C THR A 84 12.87 -17.75 -0.24
N ASN A 85 14.17 -17.89 -0.05
CA ASN A 85 14.85 -17.67 1.25
C ASN A 85 15.36 -16.24 1.43
N GLU A 86 14.78 -15.26 0.72
CA GLU A 86 15.06 -13.82 0.81
C GLU A 86 16.52 -13.41 0.56
N LYS A 87 17.35 -14.29 0.00
CA LYS A 87 18.75 -14.02 -0.36
C LYS A 87 18.83 -13.40 -1.76
N LEU A 88 18.19 -12.24 -1.96
CA LEU A 88 17.94 -11.63 -3.26
C LEU A 88 19.22 -11.36 -4.07
N ALA A 89 20.29 -10.87 -3.43
CA ALA A 89 21.54 -10.58 -4.12
C ALA A 89 22.22 -11.83 -4.70
N ASP A 90 22.22 -12.94 -3.95
CA ASP A 90 22.72 -14.21 -4.43
C ASP A 90 21.77 -14.80 -5.49
N ALA A 91 20.47 -14.75 -5.28
CA ALA A 91 19.46 -15.21 -6.24
C ALA A 91 19.67 -14.56 -7.61
N LEU A 92 19.79 -13.22 -7.65
CA LEU A 92 20.02 -12.47 -8.89
C LEU A 92 21.26 -12.96 -9.65
N LYS A 93 22.36 -13.24 -8.93
CA LYS A 93 23.60 -13.74 -9.54
C LYS A 93 23.41 -15.10 -10.22
N TYR A 94 22.69 -16.03 -9.54
CA TYR A 94 22.48 -17.37 -10.10
C TYR A 94 21.43 -17.35 -11.21
N LEU A 95 20.37 -16.56 -11.10
CA LEU A 95 19.34 -16.39 -12.14
C LEU A 95 19.91 -15.72 -13.40
N ALA A 96 20.76 -14.70 -13.26
CA ALA A 96 21.45 -14.09 -14.38
C ALA A 96 22.35 -15.12 -15.12
N LYS A 97 23.00 -16.01 -14.37
CA LYS A 97 23.80 -17.09 -14.96
C LYS A 97 22.94 -18.15 -15.63
N ALA A 98 21.72 -18.39 -15.12
CA ALA A 98 20.75 -19.26 -15.75
C ALA A 98 20.27 -18.69 -17.12
N ASP A 99 20.03 -17.39 -17.22
CA ASP A 99 19.70 -16.69 -18.48
C ASP A 99 20.87 -16.79 -19.48
N GLU A 100 22.11 -16.56 -19.03
CA GLU A 100 23.32 -16.63 -19.87
C GLU A 100 23.55 -18.05 -20.47
N LEU A 101 23.35 -19.11 -19.67
CA LEU A 101 23.55 -20.49 -20.10
C LEU A 101 22.35 -21.07 -20.86
N GLY A 102 21.20 -20.45 -20.74
CA GLY A 102 19.92 -20.90 -21.27
C GLY A 102 19.24 -21.93 -20.37
N CYS A 103 17.96 -21.69 -20.12
CA CYS A 103 17.05 -22.58 -19.41
C CYS A 103 16.14 -23.32 -20.39
N ALA A 104 15.53 -24.40 -19.91
CA ALA A 104 14.45 -25.07 -20.64
C ALA A 104 13.28 -24.07 -20.86
N PRO A 105 12.57 -24.13 -22.01
CA PRO A 105 11.51 -23.17 -22.36
C PRO A 105 10.44 -23.02 -21.27
N GLU A 106 10.10 -24.11 -20.59
CA GLU A 106 9.13 -24.15 -19.49
C GLU A 106 9.55 -23.30 -18.27
N ASN A 107 10.83 -23.04 -18.09
CA ASN A 107 11.38 -22.26 -16.97
C ASN A 107 11.58 -20.78 -17.33
N LEU A 108 11.56 -20.40 -18.60
CA LEU A 108 11.92 -19.04 -19.05
C LEU A 108 10.95 -18.00 -18.53
N ILE A 109 9.64 -18.26 -18.54
CA ILE A 109 8.62 -17.34 -18.04
C ILE A 109 8.88 -17.06 -16.56
N GLN A 110 9.08 -18.12 -15.77
CA GLN A 110 9.31 -18.00 -14.33
C GLN A 110 10.67 -17.33 -14.04
N LEU A 111 11.70 -17.62 -14.84
CA LEU A 111 13.01 -16.98 -14.73
C LEU A 111 12.92 -15.47 -14.91
N TYR A 112 12.28 -15.00 -16.00
CA TYR A 112 12.18 -13.59 -16.28
C TYR A 112 11.24 -12.86 -15.31
N ASN A 113 10.14 -13.49 -14.90
CA ASN A 113 9.30 -12.96 -13.84
C ASN A 113 10.09 -12.76 -12.54
N LEU A 114 10.84 -13.76 -12.12
CA LEU A 114 11.62 -13.71 -10.88
C LEU A 114 12.75 -12.67 -10.96
N LEU A 115 13.45 -12.60 -12.10
CA LEU A 115 14.45 -11.55 -12.34
C LEU A 115 13.80 -10.17 -12.30
N GLY A 116 12.62 -10.01 -12.91
CA GLY A 116 11.86 -8.76 -12.88
C GLY A 116 11.48 -8.34 -11.47
N ILE A 117 10.97 -9.27 -10.66
CA ILE A 117 10.58 -9.03 -9.26
C ILE A 117 11.80 -8.65 -8.42
N ILE A 118 12.86 -9.45 -8.47
CA ILE A 118 14.07 -9.19 -7.66
C ILE A 118 14.70 -7.85 -8.05
N CYS A 119 14.79 -7.55 -9.35
CA CYS A 119 15.30 -6.26 -9.80
C CYS A 119 14.44 -5.08 -9.33
N PHE A 120 13.11 -5.25 -9.26
CA PHE A 120 12.20 -4.27 -8.69
C PHE A 120 12.48 -4.04 -7.20
N ASP A 121 12.55 -5.11 -6.40
CA ASP A 121 12.74 -5.06 -4.94
C ASP A 121 14.07 -4.41 -4.53
N ILE A 122 15.12 -4.59 -5.36
CA ILE A 122 16.43 -3.95 -5.12
C ILE A 122 16.59 -2.59 -5.81
N GLY A 123 15.52 -2.03 -6.41
CA GLY A 123 15.50 -0.72 -7.03
C GLY A 123 16.16 -0.64 -8.42
N ARG A 124 16.46 -1.77 -9.07
CA ARG A 124 17.01 -1.83 -10.44
C ARG A 124 15.88 -1.82 -11.47
N TYR A 125 15.18 -0.70 -11.58
CA TYR A 125 13.92 -0.58 -12.32
C TYR A 125 14.05 -0.82 -13.83
N GLU A 126 15.15 -0.38 -14.47
CA GLU A 126 15.42 -0.65 -15.88
C GLU A 126 15.53 -2.16 -16.17
N ASP A 127 16.33 -2.85 -15.37
CA ASP A 127 16.50 -4.28 -15.52
C ASP A 127 15.20 -5.04 -15.20
N SER A 128 14.43 -4.54 -14.26
CA SER A 128 13.10 -5.08 -13.95
C SER A 128 12.19 -5.00 -15.17
N LEU A 129 12.05 -3.81 -15.79
CA LEU A 129 11.22 -3.63 -16.99
C LEU A 129 11.64 -4.58 -18.13
N VAL A 130 12.94 -4.68 -18.42
CA VAL A 130 13.46 -5.55 -19.48
C VAL A 130 13.07 -7.02 -19.23
N ASN A 131 13.18 -7.50 -17.99
CA ASN A 131 12.84 -8.87 -17.67
C ASN A 131 11.32 -9.10 -17.65
N LEU A 132 10.53 -8.14 -17.13
CA LEU A 132 9.06 -8.22 -17.18
C LEU A 132 8.53 -8.20 -18.62
N GLU A 133 9.14 -7.42 -19.52
CA GLU A 133 8.80 -7.43 -20.96
C GLU A 133 9.10 -8.78 -21.61
N LYS A 134 10.27 -9.42 -21.30
CA LYS A 134 10.57 -10.77 -21.78
C LYS A 134 9.55 -11.80 -21.26
N ALA A 135 9.14 -11.70 -19.99
CA ALA A 135 8.14 -12.58 -19.42
C ALA A 135 6.78 -12.42 -20.12
N GLU A 136 6.37 -11.16 -20.36
CA GLU A 136 5.12 -10.82 -21.05
C GLU A 136 5.11 -11.33 -22.51
N GLN A 137 6.21 -11.20 -23.23
CA GLN A 137 6.35 -11.73 -24.59
C GLN A 137 6.19 -13.24 -24.67
N LEU A 138 6.57 -13.97 -23.61
CA LEU A 138 6.48 -15.43 -23.56
C LEU A 138 5.14 -15.94 -23.03
N ALA A 139 4.57 -15.26 -22.03
CA ALA A 139 3.38 -15.69 -21.31
C ALA A 139 2.09 -15.00 -21.79
N GLY A 140 2.22 -13.94 -22.59
CA GLY A 140 1.12 -13.03 -22.88
C GLY A 140 0.89 -12.00 -21.75
N VAL A 141 -0.18 -11.23 -21.90
CA VAL A 141 -0.51 -10.14 -20.96
C VAL A 141 -0.91 -10.71 -19.60
N ASN A 142 -0.28 -10.19 -18.55
CA ASN A 142 -0.52 -10.59 -17.16
C ASN A 142 -0.66 -9.34 -16.27
N VAL A 143 -1.74 -9.28 -15.48
CA VAL A 143 -2.06 -8.13 -14.64
C VAL A 143 -0.96 -7.84 -13.60
N ASP A 144 -0.34 -8.87 -13.01
CA ASP A 144 0.74 -8.68 -12.02
C ASP A 144 1.99 -8.05 -12.65
N ILE A 145 2.30 -8.44 -13.90
CA ILE A 145 3.39 -7.83 -14.67
C ILE A 145 3.07 -6.37 -14.97
N LEU A 146 1.87 -6.09 -15.48
CA LEU A 146 1.42 -4.73 -15.79
C LEU A 146 1.41 -3.84 -14.55
N GLN A 147 0.93 -4.36 -13.41
CA GLN A 147 0.94 -3.63 -12.14
C GLN A 147 2.36 -3.18 -11.76
N ARG A 148 3.34 -4.08 -11.82
CA ARG A 148 4.74 -3.73 -11.53
C ARG A 148 5.30 -2.72 -12.51
N LYS A 149 5.02 -2.87 -13.79
CA LYS A 149 5.43 -1.90 -14.83
C LYS A 149 4.85 -0.51 -14.54
N ALA A 150 3.57 -0.42 -14.20
CA ALA A 150 2.92 0.85 -13.87
C ALA A 150 3.53 1.50 -12.62
N ILE A 151 3.82 0.73 -11.56
CA ILE A 151 4.51 1.22 -10.37
C ILE A 151 5.89 1.75 -10.71
N ILE A 152 6.68 1.02 -11.52
CA ILE A 152 8.01 1.47 -11.95
C ILE A 152 7.94 2.79 -12.70
N HIS A 153 7.01 2.92 -13.65
CA HIS A 153 6.82 4.17 -14.39
C HIS A 153 6.40 5.33 -13.47
N GLY A 154 5.59 5.05 -12.43
CA GLY A 154 5.24 6.03 -11.40
C GLY A 154 6.46 6.50 -10.60
N ILE A 155 7.28 5.57 -10.09
CA ILE A 155 8.52 5.87 -9.35
C ILE A 155 9.49 6.70 -10.20
N ARG A 156 9.58 6.40 -11.50
CA ARG A 156 10.43 7.11 -12.46
C ARG A 156 9.84 8.42 -12.96
N ASN A 157 8.64 8.78 -12.50
CA ASN A 157 7.88 9.94 -12.96
C ASN A 157 7.58 9.93 -14.49
N GLU A 158 7.50 8.73 -15.07
CA GLU A 158 7.14 8.50 -16.48
C GLU A 158 5.62 8.33 -16.62
N ILE A 159 4.86 9.33 -16.19
CA ILE A 159 3.41 9.27 -15.96
C ILE A 159 2.64 8.79 -17.19
N ARG A 160 2.99 9.28 -18.39
CA ARG A 160 2.32 8.87 -19.62
C ARG A 160 2.40 7.37 -19.85
N LYS A 161 3.60 6.78 -19.72
CA LYS A 161 3.79 5.33 -19.86
C LYS A 161 3.06 4.56 -18.75
N GLY A 162 3.09 5.08 -17.52
CA GLY A 162 2.32 4.51 -16.41
C GLY A 162 0.82 4.44 -16.75
N LEU A 163 0.23 5.53 -17.27
CA LEU A 163 -1.18 5.58 -17.68
C LEU A 163 -1.48 4.65 -18.87
N GLU A 164 -0.58 4.51 -19.84
CA GLU A 164 -0.70 3.56 -20.95
C GLU A 164 -0.80 2.12 -20.40
N VAL A 165 0.06 1.76 -19.42
CA VAL A 165 0.02 0.44 -18.77
C VAL A 165 -1.27 0.25 -17.94
N THR A 166 -1.75 1.28 -17.21
CA THR A 166 -3.01 1.18 -16.46
C THR A 166 -4.21 0.98 -17.37
N ASN A 167 -4.21 1.55 -18.57
CA ASN A 167 -5.23 1.30 -19.57
C ASN A 167 -5.22 -0.16 -20.05
N GLN A 168 -4.03 -0.77 -20.22
CA GLN A 168 -3.94 -2.20 -20.52
C GLN A 168 -4.54 -3.06 -19.40
N ILE A 169 -4.32 -2.71 -18.12
CA ILE A 169 -4.96 -3.41 -16.98
C ILE A 169 -6.49 -3.30 -17.08
N LYS A 170 -7.03 -2.10 -17.37
CA LYS A 170 -8.48 -1.89 -17.52
C LYS A 170 -9.08 -2.70 -18.69
N LEU A 171 -8.34 -2.90 -19.77
CA LEU A 171 -8.79 -3.72 -20.91
C LEU A 171 -8.85 -5.21 -20.55
N VAL A 172 -7.87 -5.70 -19.76
CA VAL A 172 -7.81 -7.11 -19.35
C VAL A 172 -8.78 -7.43 -18.22
N ALA A 173 -8.98 -6.50 -17.29
CA ALA A 173 -9.80 -6.66 -16.10
C ALA A 173 -10.69 -5.42 -15.85
N PRO A 174 -11.66 -5.12 -16.71
CA PRO A 174 -12.44 -3.87 -16.66
C PRO A 174 -13.32 -3.75 -15.42
N SER A 175 -13.77 -4.88 -14.85
CA SER A 175 -14.58 -4.91 -13.62
C SER A 175 -13.76 -4.86 -12.34
N GLU A 176 -12.44 -4.91 -12.44
CA GLU A 176 -11.55 -4.83 -11.28
C GLU A 176 -11.08 -3.39 -11.05
N TYR A 177 -11.05 -2.97 -9.80
CA TYR A 177 -10.69 -1.59 -9.45
C TYR A 177 -9.21 -1.25 -9.71
N LEU A 178 -8.32 -2.23 -9.74
CA LEU A 178 -6.87 -2.05 -9.76
C LEU A 178 -6.37 -1.08 -10.84
N GLY A 179 -6.83 -1.23 -12.10
CA GLY A 179 -6.38 -0.37 -13.21
C GLY A 179 -6.76 1.10 -13.02
N TYR A 180 -7.95 1.35 -12.49
CA TYR A 180 -8.42 2.71 -12.17
C TYR A 180 -7.69 3.29 -10.97
N GLN A 181 -7.47 2.49 -9.93
CA GLN A 181 -6.73 2.88 -8.73
C GLN A 181 -5.31 3.35 -9.06
N MET A 182 -4.61 2.57 -9.89
CA MET A 182 -3.25 2.92 -10.29
C MET A 182 -3.21 4.19 -11.15
N ALA A 183 -4.17 4.36 -12.06
CA ALA A 183 -4.29 5.59 -12.85
C ALA A 183 -4.58 6.80 -11.94
N PHE A 184 -5.51 6.67 -11.00
CA PHE A 184 -5.81 7.68 -9.99
C PHE A 184 -4.56 8.10 -9.22
N ARG A 185 -3.81 7.15 -8.66
CA ARG A 185 -2.59 7.43 -7.89
C ARG A 185 -1.52 8.17 -8.70
N LEU A 186 -1.31 7.79 -9.96
CA LEU A 186 -0.39 8.49 -10.88
C LEU A 186 -0.82 9.94 -11.16
N LEU A 187 -2.12 10.17 -11.31
CA LEU A 187 -2.69 11.49 -11.57
C LEU A 187 -2.62 12.38 -10.32
N VAL A 188 -2.92 11.85 -9.14
CA VAL A 188 -2.76 12.58 -7.86
C VAL A 188 -1.30 12.95 -7.61
N GLN A 189 -0.37 12.04 -7.87
CA GLN A 189 1.08 12.32 -7.76
C GLN A 189 1.50 13.54 -8.57
N THR A 190 0.88 13.77 -9.71
CA THR A 190 1.15 14.93 -10.59
C THR A 190 0.20 16.11 -10.40
N LYS A 191 -0.63 16.08 -9.36
CA LYS A 191 -1.64 17.12 -9.03
C LYS A 191 -2.67 17.36 -10.16
N ARG A 192 -2.93 16.36 -10.98
CA ARG A 192 -3.97 16.40 -12.04
C ARG A 192 -5.30 15.93 -11.45
N LEU A 193 -5.82 16.67 -10.46
CA LEU A 193 -6.94 16.22 -9.62
C LEU A 193 -8.26 16.10 -10.41
N ASP A 194 -8.51 16.95 -11.40
CA ASP A 194 -9.70 16.85 -12.26
C ASP A 194 -9.71 15.53 -13.04
N THR A 195 -8.56 15.20 -13.67
CA THR A 195 -8.43 13.94 -14.41
C THR A 195 -8.47 12.73 -13.45
N ALA A 196 -7.95 12.86 -12.23
CA ALA A 196 -8.04 11.83 -11.20
C ALA A 196 -9.51 11.59 -10.78
N ALA A 197 -10.31 12.66 -10.66
CA ALA A 197 -11.74 12.56 -10.39
C ALA A 197 -12.49 11.78 -11.49
N GLU A 198 -12.17 12.05 -12.77
CA GLU A 198 -12.75 11.32 -13.90
C GLU A 198 -12.42 9.82 -13.86
N GLU A 199 -11.20 9.45 -13.47
CA GLU A 199 -10.85 8.03 -13.30
C GLU A 199 -11.67 7.34 -12.19
N LEU A 200 -11.95 8.03 -11.08
CA LEU A 200 -12.82 7.50 -10.02
C LEU A 200 -14.29 7.41 -10.45
N LYS A 201 -14.78 8.33 -11.30
CA LYS A 201 -16.12 8.22 -11.90
C LYS A 201 -16.21 7.01 -12.81
N LYS A 202 -15.21 6.77 -13.67
CA LYS A 202 -15.14 5.57 -14.50
C LYS A 202 -15.09 4.31 -13.65
N ALA A 203 -14.27 4.30 -12.59
CA ALA A 203 -14.20 3.18 -11.66
C ALA A 203 -15.57 2.88 -11.01
N ALA A 204 -16.29 3.91 -10.56
CA ALA A 204 -17.63 3.75 -9.98
C ALA A 204 -18.65 3.18 -10.96
N ARG A 205 -18.46 3.40 -12.27
CA ARG A 205 -19.35 2.90 -13.31
C ARG A 205 -19.03 1.48 -13.77
N PHE A 206 -17.75 1.13 -13.86
CA PHE A 206 -17.32 -0.11 -14.50
C PHE A 206 -16.77 -1.16 -13.54
N ALA A 207 -16.17 -0.73 -12.43
CA ALA A 207 -15.59 -1.64 -11.44
C ALA A 207 -16.58 -1.96 -10.31
N LYS A 208 -16.40 -3.13 -9.70
CA LYS A 208 -17.15 -3.49 -8.50
C LYS A 208 -16.78 -2.54 -7.34
N PRO A 209 -17.77 -2.06 -6.57
CA PRO A 209 -17.50 -1.23 -5.40
C PRO A 209 -16.58 -1.95 -4.39
N THR A 210 -15.53 -1.27 -3.97
CA THR A 210 -14.58 -1.77 -2.96
C THR A 210 -14.31 -0.69 -1.92
N MET A 211 -13.86 -1.07 -0.73
CA MET A 211 -13.42 -0.11 0.28
C MET A 211 -12.31 0.80 -0.25
N ASP A 212 -11.37 0.25 -1.03
CA ASP A 212 -10.27 1.02 -1.65
C ASP A 212 -10.79 2.14 -2.56
N LEU A 213 -11.85 1.89 -3.35
CA LEU A 213 -12.47 2.93 -4.20
C LEU A 213 -13.00 4.10 -3.35
N TYR A 214 -13.61 3.80 -2.21
CA TYR A 214 -14.12 4.85 -1.32
C TYR A 214 -12.99 5.58 -0.60
N PHE A 215 -11.93 4.89 -0.18
CA PHE A 215 -10.75 5.54 0.39
C PHE A 215 -10.03 6.44 -0.62
N ASP A 216 -9.93 6.03 -1.87
CA ASP A 216 -9.36 6.88 -2.92
C ASP A 216 -10.26 8.10 -3.23
N LYS A 217 -11.61 7.95 -3.21
CA LYS A 217 -12.54 9.09 -3.29
C LYS A 217 -12.37 10.05 -2.10
N MET A 218 -12.28 9.55 -0.88
CA MET A 218 -11.99 10.34 0.32
C MET A 218 -10.64 11.07 0.17
N SER A 219 -9.61 10.36 -0.26
CA SER A 219 -8.27 10.92 -0.47
C SER A 219 -8.28 12.06 -1.51
N LEU A 220 -9.09 11.95 -2.57
CA LEU A 220 -9.27 13.03 -3.54
C LEU A 220 -9.83 14.29 -2.89
N GLU A 221 -10.87 14.18 -2.06
CA GLU A 221 -11.43 15.33 -1.35
C GLU A 221 -10.39 16.00 -0.44
N LEU A 222 -9.56 15.21 0.24
CA LEU A 222 -8.46 15.76 1.06
C LEU A 222 -7.37 16.45 0.24
N GLU A 223 -7.07 15.97 -0.97
CA GLU A 223 -6.14 16.64 -1.89
C GLU A 223 -6.72 17.94 -2.46
N LEU A 224 -8.03 17.97 -2.78
CA LEU A 224 -8.74 19.19 -3.20
C LEU A 224 -8.72 20.24 -2.09
N TYR A 225 -8.97 19.85 -0.82
CA TYR A 225 -8.82 20.76 0.33
C TYR A 225 -7.41 21.35 0.41
N LYS A 226 -6.36 20.56 0.13
CA LYS A 226 -4.99 21.11 0.14
C LYS A 226 -4.80 22.19 -0.92
N GLN A 227 -5.54 22.13 -2.03
CA GLN A 227 -5.45 23.06 -3.14
C GLN A 227 -6.23 24.37 -2.87
N ASP A 228 -7.48 24.30 -2.42
CA ASP A 228 -8.39 25.45 -2.29
C ASP A 228 -8.72 25.87 -0.85
N LYS A 229 -8.39 25.03 0.14
CA LYS A 229 -8.66 25.23 1.58
C LYS A 229 -10.16 25.27 1.92
N ASP A 230 -11.04 24.79 1.05
CA ASP A 230 -12.46 24.70 1.34
C ASP A 230 -12.78 23.53 2.29
N LYS A 231 -13.23 23.85 3.50
CA LYS A 231 -13.58 22.83 4.52
C LYS A 231 -14.77 21.95 4.12
N THR A 232 -15.52 22.30 3.10
CA THR A 232 -16.60 21.43 2.58
C THR A 232 -16.07 20.08 2.08
N HIS A 233 -14.81 20.03 1.63
CA HIS A 233 -14.14 18.78 1.26
C HIS A 233 -14.01 17.79 2.43
N PHE A 234 -13.82 18.27 3.65
CA PHE A 234 -13.83 17.40 4.84
C PHE A 234 -15.20 16.78 5.10
N LEU A 235 -16.28 17.53 4.88
CA LEU A 235 -17.63 17.03 5.05
C LEU A 235 -17.96 15.96 4.02
N LYS A 236 -17.59 16.20 2.75
CA LYS A 236 -17.74 15.20 1.67
C LYS A 236 -16.91 13.93 1.96
N ALA A 237 -15.70 14.08 2.47
CA ALA A 237 -14.85 12.96 2.84
C ALA A 237 -15.48 12.09 3.94
N LEU A 238 -16.09 12.70 4.97
CA LEU A 238 -16.83 11.98 6.02
C LEU A 238 -18.04 11.23 5.45
N GLU A 239 -18.81 11.87 4.56
CA GLU A 239 -19.96 11.24 3.89
C GLU A 239 -19.54 10.03 3.05
N ILE A 240 -18.43 10.14 2.31
CA ILE A 240 -17.86 9.04 1.53
C ILE A 240 -17.49 7.86 2.43
N ILE A 241 -16.88 8.10 3.59
CA ILE A 241 -16.54 7.05 4.55
C ILE A 241 -17.81 6.40 5.09
N GLU A 242 -18.79 7.19 5.52
CA GLU A 242 -20.08 6.71 6.03
C GLU A 242 -20.80 5.84 4.99
N LYS A 243 -20.80 6.28 3.73
CA LYS A 243 -21.39 5.56 2.60
C LYS A 243 -20.68 4.23 2.34
N SER A 244 -19.35 4.20 2.40
CA SER A 244 -18.56 2.98 2.17
C SER A 244 -18.94 1.85 3.14
N LEU A 245 -19.14 2.18 4.42
CA LEU A 245 -19.52 1.22 5.46
C LEU A 245 -20.92 0.63 5.26
N ARG A 246 -21.78 1.29 4.48
CA ARG A 246 -23.14 0.82 4.17
C ARG A 246 -23.20 0.03 2.86
N GLU A 247 -22.46 0.43 1.85
CA GLU A 247 -22.57 -0.12 0.48
C GLU A 247 -21.60 -1.27 0.20
N VAL A 248 -20.51 -1.38 0.98
CA VAL A 248 -19.51 -2.44 0.79
C VAL A 248 -19.39 -3.26 2.06
N LYS A 249 -19.44 -4.60 1.95
CA LYS A 249 -19.17 -5.47 3.12
C LYS A 249 -17.75 -5.22 3.62
N PRO A 250 -17.58 -4.60 4.81
CA PRO A 250 -16.25 -4.26 5.29
C PRO A 250 -15.57 -5.46 6.00
N SER A 251 -14.24 -5.41 6.06
CA SER A 251 -13.46 -6.21 7.02
C SER A 251 -13.28 -5.44 8.34
N GLN A 252 -12.90 -6.11 9.42
CA GLN A 252 -12.56 -5.40 10.67
C GLN A 252 -11.49 -4.33 10.45
N GLY A 253 -10.45 -4.65 9.65
CA GLY A 253 -9.38 -3.70 9.32
C GLY A 253 -9.89 -2.45 8.60
N SER A 254 -10.77 -2.61 7.61
CA SER A 254 -11.34 -1.47 6.89
C SER A 254 -12.29 -0.62 7.76
N VAL A 255 -13.00 -1.23 8.71
CA VAL A 255 -13.82 -0.49 9.69
C VAL A 255 -12.94 0.34 10.62
N VAL A 256 -11.87 -0.26 11.17
CA VAL A 256 -10.91 0.46 12.00
C VAL A 256 -10.28 1.64 11.24
N GLU A 257 -9.84 1.40 10.00
CA GLU A 257 -9.27 2.43 9.14
C GLU A 257 -10.28 3.56 8.86
N SER A 258 -11.53 3.21 8.57
CA SER A 258 -12.62 4.19 8.36
C SER A 258 -12.81 5.09 9.59
N TYR A 259 -12.86 4.51 10.79
CA TYR A 259 -13.05 5.28 12.02
C TYR A 259 -11.82 6.15 12.37
N ILE A 260 -10.61 5.67 12.09
CA ILE A 260 -9.38 6.47 12.27
C ILE A 260 -9.36 7.65 11.30
N ASN A 261 -9.68 7.42 10.02
CA ASN A 261 -9.73 8.49 9.01
C ASN A 261 -10.81 9.53 9.37
N ALA A 262 -11.97 9.07 9.82
CA ALA A 262 -13.04 9.98 10.28
C ALA A 262 -12.60 10.80 11.51
N ALA A 263 -11.93 10.18 12.47
CA ALA A 263 -11.38 10.86 13.63
C ALA A 263 -10.36 11.95 13.25
N GLU A 264 -9.48 11.67 12.29
CA GLU A 264 -8.51 12.63 11.78
C GLU A 264 -9.20 13.83 11.12
N ILE A 265 -10.22 13.59 10.29
CA ILE A 265 -11.00 14.64 9.63
C ILE A 265 -11.77 15.48 10.67
N HIS A 266 -12.43 14.85 11.65
CA HIS A 266 -13.12 15.56 12.73
C HIS A 266 -12.15 16.41 13.56
N LEU A 267 -10.92 15.96 13.78
CA LEU A 267 -9.89 16.74 14.44
C LEU A 267 -9.50 18.00 13.64
N GLN A 268 -9.39 17.89 12.31
CA GLN A 268 -9.15 19.04 11.41
C GLN A 268 -10.33 20.04 11.41
N LEU A 269 -11.54 19.55 11.67
CA LEU A 269 -12.73 20.36 11.87
C LEU A 269 -12.85 20.91 13.30
N GLU A 270 -11.89 20.65 14.18
CA GLU A 270 -11.88 21.00 15.60
C GLU A 270 -13.04 20.38 16.40
N ASN A 271 -13.67 19.31 15.88
CA ASN A 271 -14.73 18.56 16.56
C ASN A 271 -14.12 17.43 17.41
N ALA A 272 -13.59 17.82 18.57
CA ALA A 272 -12.88 16.91 19.46
C ALA A 272 -13.78 15.82 20.06
N ASP A 273 -15.06 16.09 20.30
CA ASP A 273 -15.99 15.09 20.84
C ASP A 273 -16.20 13.97 19.84
N LYS A 274 -16.49 14.30 18.58
CA LYS A 274 -16.67 13.29 17.52
C LYS A 274 -15.36 12.56 17.20
N THR A 275 -14.22 13.26 17.27
CA THR A 275 -12.90 12.62 17.17
C THR A 275 -12.77 11.51 18.20
N ILE A 276 -13.07 11.77 19.48
CA ILE A 276 -12.97 10.79 20.57
C ILE A 276 -13.95 9.63 20.36
N GLU A 277 -15.18 9.91 19.92
CA GLU A 277 -16.18 8.88 19.62
C GLU A 277 -15.69 7.93 18.52
N CYS A 278 -15.17 8.46 17.40
CA CYS A 278 -14.59 7.66 16.32
C CYS A 278 -13.39 6.82 16.79
N LEU A 279 -12.53 7.37 17.64
CA LEU A 279 -11.38 6.64 18.19
C LEU A 279 -11.82 5.52 19.14
N ASN A 280 -12.84 5.74 19.97
CA ASN A 280 -13.42 4.68 20.79
C ASN A 280 -14.06 3.59 19.94
N ALA A 281 -14.75 3.98 18.86
CA ALA A 281 -15.32 3.03 17.89
C ALA A 281 -14.22 2.20 17.18
N ALA A 282 -13.09 2.82 16.84
CA ALA A 282 -11.94 2.12 16.25
C ALA A 282 -11.33 1.07 17.18
N GLN A 283 -11.38 1.29 18.50
CA GLN A 283 -10.90 0.32 19.51
C GLN A 283 -11.88 -0.84 19.75
N SER A 284 -13.15 -0.67 19.40
CA SER A 284 -14.19 -1.71 19.52
C SER A 284 -15.00 -1.79 18.21
N PRO A 285 -14.35 -2.11 17.07
CA PRO A 285 -14.94 -1.93 15.74
C PRO A 285 -16.17 -2.80 15.49
N VAL A 286 -16.21 -4.02 16.01
CA VAL A 286 -17.32 -4.95 15.84
C VAL A 286 -18.57 -4.45 16.57
N ASP A 287 -18.41 -4.06 17.82
CA ASP A 287 -19.51 -3.53 18.62
C ASP A 287 -20.04 -2.21 18.05
N ALA A 288 -19.14 -1.28 17.71
CA ALA A 288 -19.51 0.02 17.17
C ALA A 288 -20.25 -0.13 15.84
N TYR A 289 -19.72 -0.92 14.90
CA TYR A 289 -20.33 -1.14 13.59
C TYR A 289 -21.70 -1.84 13.70
N ASN A 290 -21.78 -2.96 14.46
CA ASN A 290 -23.01 -3.74 14.59
C ASN A 290 -24.11 -3.00 15.37
N ASN A 291 -23.74 -2.04 16.25
CA ASN A 291 -24.68 -1.18 16.96
C ASN A 291 -25.04 0.10 16.18
N GLY A 292 -24.58 0.23 14.92
CA GLY A 292 -24.95 1.33 14.04
C GLY A 292 -24.28 2.64 14.41
N PHE A 293 -23.01 2.61 14.85
CA PHE A 293 -22.25 3.82 15.09
C PHE A 293 -22.15 4.64 13.80
N THR A 294 -22.49 5.93 13.88
CA THR A 294 -22.46 6.86 12.74
C THR A 294 -21.28 7.83 12.88
N ILE A 295 -20.58 8.03 11.76
CA ILE A 295 -19.48 8.98 11.65
C ILE A 295 -19.99 10.42 11.60
N VAL A 296 -21.16 10.63 10.98
CA VAL A 296 -21.84 11.92 10.81
C VAL A 296 -23.13 11.89 11.62
N ASP A 297 -23.38 12.90 12.47
CA ASP A 297 -24.55 12.95 13.34
C ASP A 297 -25.85 13.26 12.60
N GLU A 298 -25.79 14.08 11.55
CA GLU A 298 -26.90 14.40 10.67
C GLU A 298 -26.44 14.32 9.21
N PRO A 299 -27.30 13.86 8.28
CA PRO A 299 -27.00 13.95 6.87
C PRO A 299 -26.71 15.42 6.54
N ILE A 300 -25.53 15.69 6.00
CA ILE A 300 -25.19 17.03 5.57
C ILE A 300 -26.10 17.35 4.40
N GLU A 301 -27.05 18.27 4.59
CA GLU A 301 -27.81 18.85 3.46
C GLU A 301 -26.78 19.54 2.56
N MET A 302 -26.31 18.82 1.56
CA MET A 302 -25.51 19.43 0.49
C MET A 302 -26.40 20.46 -0.19
N PRO A 303 -25.93 21.72 -0.37
CA PRO A 303 -26.63 22.63 -1.26
C PRO A 303 -26.69 21.96 -2.63
N ASP A 304 -27.89 21.64 -3.10
CA ASP A 304 -28.27 20.97 -4.32
C ASP A 304 -27.07 20.52 -5.19
N ALA A 305 -26.41 19.46 -4.78
CA ALA A 305 -25.59 18.70 -5.69
C ALA A 305 -26.52 18.25 -6.82
N LEU A 306 -26.16 18.55 -8.05
CA LEU A 306 -26.77 18.14 -9.30
C LEU A 306 -27.68 16.92 -9.07
N ASN A 307 -29.01 17.08 -9.21
CA ASN A 307 -29.94 16.00 -8.94
C ASN A 307 -29.66 14.84 -9.92
N GLU A 308 -30.16 13.64 -9.64
CA GLU A 308 -29.92 12.45 -10.46
C GLU A 308 -30.22 12.73 -11.96
N TYR A 309 -31.18 13.59 -12.25
CA TYR A 309 -31.54 14.00 -13.59
C TYR A 309 -30.46 14.85 -14.31
N ASP A 310 -29.74 15.73 -13.56
CA ASP A 310 -28.64 16.50 -14.12
C ASP A 310 -27.40 15.61 -14.35
N LEU A 311 -27.23 14.57 -13.51
CA LEU A 311 -26.19 13.55 -13.71
C LEU A 311 -26.48 12.63 -14.89
N GLU A 312 -27.77 12.28 -15.15
CA GLU A 312 -28.18 11.54 -16.35
C GLU A 312 -28.00 12.38 -17.64
N LEU A 313 -28.37 13.67 -17.62
CA LEU A 313 -28.18 14.56 -18.77
C LEU A 313 -26.71 14.82 -19.09
N MET A 314 -25.84 14.96 -18.06
CA MET A 314 -24.39 15.07 -18.24
C MET A 314 -23.80 13.74 -18.72
N ALA A 315 -24.29 12.60 -18.24
CA ALA A 315 -23.85 11.28 -18.69
C ALA A 315 -24.25 11.01 -20.16
N GLU A 316 -25.38 11.53 -20.61
CA GLU A 316 -25.79 11.43 -22.04
C GLU A 316 -24.92 12.33 -22.94
N ALA A 317 -24.64 13.57 -22.52
CA ALA A 317 -23.78 14.49 -23.27
C ALA A 317 -22.32 14.01 -23.31
N ASP A 318 -21.80 13.47 -22.18
CA ASP A 318 -20.45 12.87 -22.11
C ASP A 318 -20.37 11.57 -22.92
N ARG A 319 -21.49 10.82 -23.06
CA ARG A 319 -21.58 9.61 -23.87
C ARG A 319 -21.43 9.95 -25.36
N GLU A 320 -22.16 10.96 -25.87
CA GLU A 320 -22.05 11.42 -27.24
C GLU A 320 -20.67 12.03 -27.54
N GLU A 321 -20.04 12.75 -26.60
CA GLU A 321 -18.69 13.30 -26.76
C GLU A 321 -17.60 12.21 -26.72
N MET A 322 -17.77 11.17 -25.89
CA MET A 322 -16.86 10.02 -25.84
C MET A 322 -17.00 9.13 -27.08
N GLU A 323 -18.21 8.79 -27.48
CA GLU A 323 -18.44 8.02 -28.72
C GLU A 323 -17.83 8.74 -29.92
N SER A 324 -17.93 10.07 -30.00
CA SER A 324 -17.35 10.84 -31.10
C SER A 324 -15.81 10.96 -31.06
N LYS A 325 -15.18 10.83 -29.89
CA LYS A 325 -13.72 10.91 -29.75
C LYS A 325 -13.03 9.55 -29.82
N TYR A 326 -13.71 8.48 -29.38
CA TYR A 326 -13.15 7.12 -29.43
C TYR A 326 -13.35 6.47 -30.80
N ASP A 327 -14.44 6.76 -31.52
CA ASP A 327 -14.64 6.30 -32.90
C ASP A 327 -13.56 6.76 -33.90
N ALA A 328 -12.83 7.83 -33.57
CA ALA A 328 -11.79 8.38 -34.48
C ALA A 328 -10.38 7.87 -34.21
N TYR A 329 -10.09 7.29 -33.05
CA TYR A 329 -8.71 6.96 -32.63
C TYR A 329 -8.45 5.51 -32.24
N GLU A 330 -9.47 4.73 -31.86
CA GLU A 330 -9.31 3.33 -31.40
C GLU A 330 -9.79 2.30 -32.43
N LEU A 331 -10.64 2.66 -33.37
CA LEU A 331 -11.09 1.75 -34.41
C LEU A 331 -10.01 1.44 -35.46
N GLU A 332 -9.06 2.37 -35.70
CA GLU A 332 -7.97 2.11 -36.66
C GLU A 332 -6.90 1.14 -36.13
N THR A 333 -6.76 0.97 -34.81
CA THR A 333 -5.72 0.09 -34.22
C THR A 333 -6.25 -1.29 -33.80
N ILE A 334 -7.55 -1.46 -33.63
CA ILE A 334 -8.17 -2.75 -33.26
C ILE A 334 -8.54 -3.59 -34.49
N PHE A 335 -8.77 -2.95 -35.63
CA PHE A 335 -9.17 -3.67 -36.88
C PHE A 335 -8.01 -4.31 -37.63
N ASP A 336 -6.76 -3.95 -37.33
CA ASP A 336 -5.59 -4.53 -38.02
C ASP A 336 -5.09 -5.86 -37.41
N GLU A 337 -5.62 -6.31 -36.25
CA GLU A 337 -5.14 -7.54 -35.58
C GLU A 337 -6.23 -8.59 -35.25
N ALA A 338 -7.48 -8.38 -35.58
CA ALA A 338 -8.53 -9.39 -35.38
C ALA A 338 -8.84 -10.14 -36.68
N GLU A 339 -8.36 -11.36 -36.82
CA GLU A 339 -8.85 -12.26 -37.87
C GLU A 339 -10.32 -12.64 -37.58
N PRO A 340 -11.24 -12.50 -38.56
CA PRO A 340 -12.63 -12.89 -38.39
C PRO A 340 -12.76 -14.41 -38.27
N ASP A 341 -13.73 -14.88 -37.46
CA ASP A 341 -14.08 -16.29 -37.39
C ASP A 341 -14.62 -16.81 -38.71
N GLU A 342 -14.78 -18.15 -38.85
CA GLU A 342 -15.18 -18.81 -40.10
C GLU A 342 -16.54 -18.38 -40.65
N ASP A 343 -17.33 -17.59 -39.92
CA ASP A 343 -18.65 -17.10 -40.33
C ASP A 343 -18.70 -15.57 -40.57
N GLY A 344 -17.63 -14.83 -40.35
CA GLY A 344 -17.49 -13.41 -40.73
C GLY A 344 -18.29 -12.43 -39.87
N GLU A 345 -18.73 -12.82 -38.67
CA GLU A 345 -19.41 -11.95 -37.72
C GLU A 345 -18.50 -11.57 -36.55
N VAL A 346 -18.28 -10.25 -36.39
CA VAL A 346 -17.64 -9.68 -35.19
C VAL A 346 -18.72 -9.52 -34.14
N VAL A 347 -18.74 -10.40 -33.14
CA VAL A 347 -19.71 -10.34 -32.05
C VAL A 347 -19.28 -9.26 -31.05
N PHE A 348 -19.90 -8.08 -31.12
CA PHE A 348 -19.88 -7.11 -30.04
C PHE A 348 -20.85 -7.55 -28.94
N PHE A 349 -20.33 -7.81 -27.74
CA PHE A 349 -21.16 -7.93 -26.56
C PHE A 349 -21.72 -6.54 -26.16
N THR A 350 -22.83 -6.16 -26.78
CA THR A 350 -23.68 -5.04 -26.36
C THR A 350 -25.08 -5.57 -26.08
N GLU A 351 -25.23 -6.29 -24.99
CA GLU A 351 -26.53 -6.41 -24.32
C GLU A 351 -26.26 -6.59 -22.82
N LEU A 352 -26.05 -5.46 -22.13
CA LEU A 352 -26.37 -5.40 -20.72
C LEU A 352 -27.88 -5.20 -20.64
N ASN A 353 -28.60 -6.24 -20.25
CA ASN A 353 -29.98 -6.13 -19.87
C ASN A 353 -30.10 -5.17 -18.69
N ASP A 354 -30.70 -4.00 -18.95
CA ASP A 354 -31.25 -3.11 -17.94
C ASP A 354 -32.56 -3.75 -17.39
N GLU A 355 -32.43 -4.85 -16.66
CA GLU A 355 -33.45 -5.27 -15.70
C GLU A 355 -32.88 -4.90 -14.31
N GLU A 356 -33.25 -3.69 -13.87
CA GLU A 356 -33.16 -3.32 -12.46
C GLU A 356 -34.04 -4.32 -11.69
N GLU A 357 -33.43 -5.32 -11.10
CA GLU A 357 -34.06 -6.03 -9.98
C GLU A 357 -34.31 -4.99 -8.87
N PRO A 358 -35.54 -4.90 -8.32
CA PRO A 358 -35.82 -3.97 -7.24
C PRO A 358 -34.83 -4.30 -6.09
N ALA A 359 -34.17 -3.26 -5.60
CA ALA A 359 -33.23 -3.36 -4.49
C ALA A 359 -33.90 -4.14 -3.35
N GLU A 360 -33.50 -5.38 -3.13
CA GLU A 360 -33.82 -6.08 -1.90
C GLU A 360 -33.37 -5.16 -0.76
N GLU A 361 -34.25 -4.92 0.23
CA GLU A 361 -33.88 -4.26 1.48
C GLU A 361 -32.70 -5.05 2.06
N THR A 362 -31.49 -4.55 1.85
CA THR A 362 -30.29 -5.16 2.36
C THR A 362 -30.34 -5.07 3.89
N GLU A 363 -30.65 -6.19 4.56
CA GLU A 363 -30.26 -6.32 5.96
C GLU A 363 -28.80 -5.91 6.06
N GLY A 364 -28.51 -4.83 6.80
CA GLY A 364 -27.17 -4.25 6.89
C GLY A 364 -26.12 -5.32 7.15
N PHE A 365 -24.96 -5.18 6.54
CA PHE A 365 -23.86 -6.11 6.77
C PHE A 365 -23.60 -6.23 8.28
N LYS A 366 -23.30 -7.45 8.74
CA LYS A 366 -22.82 -7.71 10.10
C LYS A 366 -21.34 -8.05 10.06
N LEU A 367 -20.60 -7.44 10.96
CA LEU A 367 -19.20 -7.71 11.16
C LEU A 367 -19.08 -8.82 12.21
N GLU A 368 -18.39 -9.91 11.87
CA GLU A 368 -18.10 -10.99 12.80
C GLU A 368 -16.77 -10.71 13.52
N GLU A 369 -16.73 -11.04 14.80
CA GLU A 369 -15.48 -10.97 15.55
C GLU A 369 -14.50 -12.01 14.98
N SER A 370 -13.29 -11.57 14.67
CA SER A 370 -12.20 -12.45 14.26
C SER A 370 -11.16 -12.46 15.37
N ASP A 371 -10.95 -13.60 15.98
CA ASP A 371 -9.92 -13.80 17.02
C ASP A 371 -8.50 -13.55 16.48
N GLU A 372 -8.34 -13.51 15.16
CA GLU A 372 -7.05 -13.29 14.49
C GLU A 372 -6.77 -11.81 14.19
N TYR A 373 -7.79 -10.92 14.25
CA TYR A 373 -7.55 -9.52 13.94
C TYR A 373 -7.06 -8.76 15.17
N ILE A 374 -5.84 -8.28 15.07
CA ILE A 374 -5.22 -7.37 16.05
C ILE A 374 -4.98 -6.04 15.33
N ILE A 375 -5.33 -4.92 15.96
CA ILE A 375 -5.02 -3.59 15.41
C ILE A 375 -3.51 -3.48 15.24
N PRO A 376 -2.99 -3.18 14.04
CA PRO A 376 -1.57 -3.02 13.81
C PRO A 376 -0.98 -1.93 14.72
N ALA A 377 0.24 -2.14 15.21
CA ALA A 377 0.91 -1.21 16.13
C ALA A 377 0.98 0.23 15.59
N GLU A 378 1.14 0.40 14.28
CA GLU A 378 1.14 1.70 13.61
C GLU A 378 -0.22 2.42 13.74
N GLN A 379 -1.32 1.71 13.57
CA GLN A 379 -2.68 2.25 13.76
C GLN A 379 -2.97 2.55 15.24
N GLU A 380 -2.53 1.67 16.16
CA GLU A 380 -2.63 1.98 17.60
C GLU A 380 -1.90 3.27 17.98
N ASP A 381 -0.71 3.48 17.42
CA ASP A 381 0.06 4.70 17.67
C ASP A 381 -0.58 5.92 17.02
N GLN A 382 -1.22 5.77 15.86
CA GLN A 382 -2.02 6.82 15.23
C GLN A 382 -3.22 7.20 16.10
N ILE A 383 -3.94 6.22 16.64
CA ILE A 383 -5.05 6.43 17.60
C ILE A 383 -4.57 7.24 18.81
N LYS A 384 -3.43 6.87 19.41
CA LYS A 384 -2.85 7.60 20.56
C LYS A 384 -2.51 9.06 20.22
N ARG A 385 -1.93 9.30 19.03
CA ARG A 385 -1.63 10.65 18.53
C ARG A 385 -2.89 11.48 18.34
N LEU A 386 -3.95 10.91 17.80
CA LEU A 386 -5.22 11.59 17.61
C LEU A 386 -5.91 11.90 18.94
N TYR A 387 -5.85 11.02 19.96
CA TYR A 387 -6.31 11.34 21.31
C TYR A 387 -5.58 12.54 21.92
N ILE A 388 -4.25 12.63 21.76
CA ILE A 388 -3.47 13.79 22.20
C ILE A 388 -4.01 15.06 21.54
N GLY A 389 -4.26 15.04 20.23
CA GLY A 389 -4.85 16.16 19.49
C GLY A 389 -6.23 16.55 20.01
N ALA A 390 -7.14 15.57 20.11
CA ALA A 390 -8.51 15.80 20.55
C ALA A 390 -8.58 16.38 21.98
N TYR A 391 -7.85 15.81 22.93
CA TYR A 391 -7.82 16.32 24.30
C TYR A 391 -7.11 17.67 24.41
N THR A 392 -6.16 17.99 23.52
CA THR A 392 -5.57 19.32 23.43
C THR A 392 -6.63 20.35 23.01
N VAL A 393 -7.47 20.07 22.01
CA VAL A 393 -8.59 20.93 21.59
C VAL A 393 -9.60 21.10 22.72
N LYS A 394 -9.92 20.04 23.47
CA LYS A 394 -10.80 20.09 24.64
C LYS A 394 -10.18 20.77 25.84
N LYS A 395 -8.90 21.10 25.82
CA LYS A 395 -8.12 21.61 26.95
C LYS A 395 -8.09 20.69 28.17
N ASP A 396 -8.27 19.37 27.94
CA ASP A 396 -8.11 18.33 28.96
C ASP A 396 -6.65 17.86 28.98
N TYR A 397 -5.81 18.69 29.57
CA TYR A 397 -4.35 18.46 29.55
C TYR A 397 -3.91 17.27 30.41
N GLU A 398 -4.72 16.84 31.39
CA GLU A 398 -4.44 15.61 32.16
C GLU A 398 -4.48 14.38 31.25
N LYS A 399 -5.47 14.32 30.37
CA LYS A 399 -5.58 13.28 29.35
C LYS A 399 -4.46 13.39 28.29
N VAL A 400 -4.11 14.60 27.89
CA VAL A 400 -2.94 14.79 27.01
C VAL A 400 -1.68 14.18 27.62
N ILE A 401 -1.41 14.43 28.90
CA ILE A 401 -0.24 13.87 29.62
C ILE A 401 -0.33 12.36 29.71
N GLU A 402 -1.51 11.78 29.98
CA GLU A 402 -1.73 10.33 30.02
C GLU A 402 -1.33 9.68 28.69
N TYR A 403 -1.94 10.11 27.59
CA TYR A 403 -1.66 9.56 26.26
C TYR A 403 -0.22 9.86 25.77
N ALA A 404 0.32 11.03 26.08
CA ALA A 404 1.70 11.38 25.77
C ALA A 404 2.69 10.44 26.46
N ARG A 405 2.45 10.01 27.69
CA ARG A 405 3.27 9.04 28.42
C ARG A 405 3.14 7.63 27.83
N ILE A 406 1.92 7.21 27.48
CA ILE A 406 1.70 5.93 26.80
C ILE A 406 2.48 5.89 25.49
N LEU A 407 2.41 6.97 24.70
CA LEU A 407 3.12 7.07 23.41
C LEU A 407 4.66 7.01 23.58
N GLN A 408 5.22 7.49 24.71
CA GLN A 408 6.65 7.41 25.00
C GLN A 408 7.14 5.99 25.31
N THR A 409 6.24 5.07 25.68
CA THR A 409 6.58 3.66 25.99
C THR A 409 6.41 2.74 24.80
N GLY A 410 5.83 3.22 23.70
CA GLY A 410 5.63 2.48 22.47
C GLY A 410 6.93 2.29 21.66
N GLU A 411 6.85 1.49 20.62
CA GLU A 411 7.94 1.31 19.67
C GLU A 411 7.95 2.49 18.68
N GLY A 412 9.14 2.97 18.36
CA GLY A 412 9.36 4.03 17.38
C GLY A 412 9.83 5.36 17.97
N ILE A 413 10.93 5.86 17.40
CA ILE A 413 11.60 7.10 17.83
C ILE A 413 10.66 8.30 17.70
N GLN A 414 9.88 8.39 16.61
CA GLN A 414 9.00 9.51 16.33
C GLN A 414 7.87 9.65 17.38
N ASN A 415 7.30 8.53 17.82
CA ASN A 415 6.26 8.50 18.86
C ASN A 415 6.80 8.97 20.20
N THR A 416 8.01 8.50 20.57
CA THR A 416 8.69 8.94 21.77
C THR A 416 8.96 10.46 21.73
N HIS A 417 9.36 11.00 20.58
CA HIS A 417 9.62 12.44 20.42
C HIS A 417 8.34 13.26 20.59
N LEU A 418 7.28 12.87 19.89
CA LEU A 418 5.97 13.55 20.02
C LEU A 418 5.45 13.47 21.45
N GLY A 419 5.51 12.31 22.10
CA GLY A 419 5.08 12.13 23.48
C GLY A 419 5.85 13.02 24.45
N LYS A 420 7.17 13.16 24.28
CA LYS A 420 8.00 14.07 25.10
C LYS A 420 7.62 15.54 24.93
N TYR A 421 7.40 15.95 23.69
CA TYR A 421 6.96 17.31 23.39
C TYR A 421 5.55 17.58 23.95
N ALA A 422 4.58 16.71 23.66
CA ALA A 422 3.19 16.85 24.05
C ALA A 422 3.02 16.91 25.59
N GLU A 423 3.78 16.08 26.34
CA GLU A 423 3.79 16.16 27.80
C GLU A 423 4.28 17.53 28.28
N ALA A 424 5.41 18.03 27.77
CA ALA A 424 5.94 19.33 28.18
C ALA A 424 4.99 20.48 27.84
N ASN A 425 4.40 20.46 26.64
CA ASN A 425 3.46 21.46 26.17
C ASN A 425 2.16 21.49 27.02
N ALA A 426 1.65 20.31 27.39
CA ALA A 426 0.47 20.25 28.28
C ALA A 426 0.71 20.94 29.62
N TYR A 427 1.88 20.75 30.26
CA TYR A 427 2.24 21.46 31.48
C TYR A 427 2.29 22.98 31.29
N LEU A 428 2.76 23.47 30.13
CA LEU A 428 2.75 24.88 29.79
C LEU A 428 1.33 25.43 29.68
N LEU A 429 0.49 24.76 28.91
CA LEU A 429 -0.89 25.14 28.65
C LEU A 429 -1.77 25.11 29.92
N MET A 430 -1.42 24.23 30.88
CA MET A 430 -2.02 24.22 32.22
C MET A 430 -1.58 25.42 33.09
N GLY A 431 -0.58 26.17 32.70
CA GLY A 431 0.06 27.17 33.58
C GLY A 431 0.78 26.56 34.79
N SER A 432 1.22 25.31 34.68
CA SER A 432 1.85 24.57 35.77
C SER A 432 3.22 25.15 36.13
N PRO A 433 3.57 25.25 37.41
CA PRO A 433 4.90 25.68 37.84
C PRO A 433 6.01 24.72 37.34
N ASP A 434 5.68 23.48 37.03
CA ASP A 434 6.60 22.46 36.53
C ASP A 434 6.89 22.55 35.03
N ALA A 435 6.15 23.40 34.28
CA ALA A 435 6.26 23.52 32.82
C ALA A 435 7.71 23.79 32.39
N LYS A 436 8.39 24.73 33.04
CA LYS A 436 9.80 25.06 32.71
C LYS A 436 10.74 23.86 32.91
N ALA A 437 10.52 23.07 33.96
CA ALA A 437 11.32 21.86 34.22
C ALA A 437 11.05 20.79 33.17
N LYS A 438 9.79 20.60 32.75
CA LYS A 438 9.39 19.64 31.71
C LYS A 438 9.96 19.99 30.34
N TYR A 439 9.94 21.27 29.98
CA TYR A 439 10.61 21.70 28.74
C TYR A 439 12.13 21.52 28.79
N ALA A 440 12.77 21.77 29.92
CA ALA A 440 14.19 21.52 30.08
C ALA A 440 14.54 20.02 29.93
N GLU A 441 13.69 19.12 30.46
CA GLU A 441 13.80 17.68 30.26
C GLU A 441 13.64 17.29 28.77
N ALA A 442 12.63 17.84 28.09
CA ALA A 442 12.38 17.57 26.67
C ALA A 442 13.54 18.08 25.78
N ILE A 443 14.00 19.31 25.98
CA ILE A 443 15.14 19.90 25.25
C ILE A 443 16.40 19.05 25.44
N LYS A 444 16.67 18.60 26.68
CA LYS A 444 17.80 17.70 26.98
C LYS A 444 17.65 16.36 26.27
N PHE A 445 16.45 15.80 26.24
CA PHE A 445 16.14 14.55 25.54
C PHE A 445 16.43 14.69 24.03
N PHE A 446 15.88 15.72 23.36
CA PHE A 446 16.09 15.95 21.93
C PHE A 446 17.57 16.24 21.60
N ARG A 447 18.28 16.98 22.45
CA ARG A 447 19.71 17.18 22.30
C ARG A 447 20.49 15.87 22.32
N ASN A 448 20.13 14.95 23.21
CA ASN A 448 20.77 13.64 23.31
C ASN A 448 20.42 12.75 22.10
N ALA A 449 19.18 12.82 21.58
CA ALA A 449 18.78 12.13 20.35
C ALA A 449 19.61 12.59 19.16
N MET A 450 19.76 13.91 18.97
CA MET A 450 20.60 14.51 17.91
C MET A 450 22.10 14.14 18.03
N ILE A 451 22.61 13.90 19.25
CA ILE A 451 24.00 13.45 19.45
C ILE A 451 24.14 11.99 19.03
N LYS A 452 23.13 11.14 19.29
CA LYS A 452 23.13 9.74 18.92
C LYS A 452 22.94 9.54 17.41
N ASP A 453 22.05 10.31 16.84
CA ASP A 453 21.75 10.31 15.41
C ASP A 453 21.66 11.76 14.89
N PRO A 454 22.75 12.27 14.29
CA PRO A 454 22.76 13.62 13.71
C PRO A 454 21.77 13.81 12.54
N THR A 455 21.21 12.73 11.99
CA THR A 455 20.22 12.76 10.90
C THR A 455 18.78 12.76 11.38
N ASP A 456 18.55 12.70 12.70
CA ASP A 456 17.21 12.76 13.31
C ASP A 456 16.61 14.17 13.22
N LEU A 457 16.06 14.50 12.04
CA LEU A 457 15.43 15.80 11.80
C LEU A 457 14.16 16.01 12.65
N VAL A 458 13.52 14.94 13.11
CA VAL A 458 12.35 15.03 14.00
C VAL A 458 12.75 15.57 15.37
N ALA A 459 13.87 15.07 15.92
CA ALA A 459 14.42 15.60 17.17
C ALA A 459 14.82 17.08 17.04
N VAL A 460 15.41 17.47 15.89
CA VAL A 460 15.73 18.86 15.59
C VAL A 460 14.47 19.73 15.63
N THR A 461 13.41 19.33 14.92
CA THR A 461 12.16 20.06 14.81
C THR A 461 11.51 20.26 16.18
N PHE A 462 11.35 19.19 16.97
CA PHE A 462 10.76 19.33 18.32
C PHE A 462 11.63 20.13 19.27
N ARG A 463 12.95 20.09 19.14
CA ARG A 463 13.81 20.94 19.93
C ARG A 463 13.66 22.42 19.59
N VAL A 464 13.55 22.76 18.30
CA VAL A 464 13.22 24.13 17.86
C VAL A 464 11.90 24.56 18.46
N GLN A 465 10.85 23.74 18.34
CA GLN A 465 9.52 24.04 18.88
C GLN A 465 9.56 24.27 20.40
N CYS A 466 10.25 23.41 21.15
CA CYS A 466 10.41 23.60 22.61
C CYS A 466 11.09 24.93 22.96
N CYS A 467 12.14 25.32 22.22
CA CYS A 467 12.82 26.60 22.47
C CYS A 467 11.90 27.80 22.13
N THR A 468 11.10 27.66 21.04
CA THR A 468 10.12 28.68 20.65
C THR A 468 9.04 28.87 21.73
N ASP A 469 8.45 27.79 22.22
CA ASP A 469 7.36 27.77 23.19
C ASP A 469 7.76 28.40 24.54
N ILE A 470 9.04 28.34 24.92
CA ILE A 470 9.56 28.95 26.17
C ILE A 470 10.19 30.33 25.95
N GLY A 471 10.11 30.90 24.74
CA GLY A 471 10.64 32.21 24.38
C GLY A 471 12.17 32.27 24.17
N ASP A 472 12.85 31.12 24.06
CA ASP A 472 14.29 31.09 23.72
C ASP A 472 14.49 31.11 22.19
N TYR A 473 14.07 32.23 21.61
CA TYR A 473 14.07 32.41 20.15
C TYR A 473 15.48 32.38 19.55
N ALA A 474 16.49 32.84 20.26
CA ALA A 474 17.86 32.86 19.79
C ALA A 474 18.42 31.42 19.58
N GLU A 475 18.15 30.54 20.54
CA GLU A 475 18.51 29.12 20.41
C GLU A 475 17.66 28.41 19.35
N ALA A 476 16.36 28.72 19.27
CA ALA A 476 15.47 28.18 18.25
C ALA A 476 15.98 28.48 16.82
N GLU A 477 16.30 29.74 16.51
CA GLU A 477 16.87 30.17 15.23
C GLU A 477 18.19 29.47 14.92
N ARG A 478 19.08 29.37 15.92
CA ARG A 478 20.37 28.71 15.78
C ARG A 478 20.20 27.24 15.37
N ILE A 479 19.24 26.55 15.98
CA ILE A 479 18.97 25.12 15.69
C ILE A 479 18.29 24.96 14.35
N CYS A 480 17.42 25.88 13.92
CA CYS A 480 16.78 25.88 12.60
C CYS A 480 17.81 25.78 11.46
N GLY A 481 19.02 26.28 11.67
CA GLY A 481 20.13 26.16 10.70
C GLY A 481 20.47 24.73 10.31
N LEU A 482 20.06 23.72 11.08
CA LEU A 482 20.29 22.30 10.83
C LEU A 482 19.20 21.65 9.95
N LEU A 483 18.08 22.34 9.71
CA LEU A 483 16.95 21.84 8.92
C LEU A 483 17.17 22.09 7.42
N ALA A 484 16.51 21.28 6.60
CA ALA A 484 16.43 21.50 5.17
C ALA A 484 15.76 22.86 4.85
N PRO A 485 16.09 23.52 3.73
CA PRO A 485 15.65 24.89 3.43
C PRO A 485 14.15 25.11 3.58
N GLU A 486 13.34 24.21 3.05
CA GLU A 486 11.87 24.30 3.06
C GLU A 486 11.30 24.23 4.49
N VAL A 487 11.76 23.26 5.29
CA VAL A 487 11.32 23.10 6.69
C VAL A 487 11.83 24.24 7.54
N ARG A 488 13.06 24.73 7.26
CA ARG A 488 13.67 25.87 7.95
C ARG A 488 12.85 27.13 7.79
N GLU A 489 12.42 27.45 6.56
CA GLU A 489 11.63 28.64 6.28
C GLU A 489 10.31 28.63 7.06
N ALA A 490 9.58 27.52 7.02
CA ALA A 490 8.34 27.33 7.77
C ALA A 490 8.53 27.44 9.30
N MET A 491 9.67 26.95 9.83
CA MET A 491 9.95 27.06 11.27
C MET A 491 10.37 28.47 11.66
N LEU A 492 11.12 29.17 10.83
CA LEU A 492 11.49 30.58 11.07
C LEU A 492 10.24 31.49 11.07
N GLU A 493 9.29 31.25 10.18
CA GLU A 493 8.02 31.98 10.17
C GLU A 493 7.24 31.77 11.49
N LYS A 494 7.18 30.54 12.00
CA LYS A 494 6.56 30.24 13.31
C LYS A 494 7.27 30.95 14.47
N ILE A 495 8.60 31.03 14.45
CA ILE A 495 9.38 31.75 15.49
C ILE A 495 9.07 33.22 15.43
N GLU A 496 8.97 33.85 14.25
CA GLU A 496 8.62 35.27 14.10
C GLU A 496 7.20 35.53 14.60
N GLN A 497 6.22 34.70 14.22
CA GLN A 497 4.85 34.80 14.74
C GLN A 497 4.78 34.71 16.27
N ALA A 498 5.56 33.83 16.88
CA ALA A 498 5.65 33.68 18.32
C ALA A 498 6.26 34.92 18.99
N LYS A 499 7.30 35.54 18.42
CA LYS A 499 7.90 36.81 18.90
C LYS A 499 6.91 37.95 18.86
N GLU A 500 6.10 38.05 17.78
CA GLU A 500 5.08 39.09 17.65
C GLU A 500 3.93 38.91 18.66
N GLY A 501 3.62 37.68 19.05
CA GLY A 501 2.58 37.38 20.05
C GLY A 501 3.02 37.65 21.51
N ASP A 502 4.32 37.74 21.80
CA ASP A 502 4.88 38.03 23.11
C ASP A 502 5.04 39.54 23.38
N VAL A 503 4.73 40.43 22.42
CA VAL A 503 4.74 41.88 22.50
C VAL A 503 3.33 42.39 22.75
#